data_76ef4179f8f7f8008ca772d325d8fb83
#
_entry.id   76ef4179f8f7f8008ca772d325d8fb83
#
_cell.length_a   1.000
_cell.length_b   1.000
_cell.length_c   1.000
_cell.angle_alpha   90.00
_cell.angle_beta   90.00
_cell.angle_gamma   90.00
#
_symmetry.space_group_name_H-M   'P 1'
#
loop_
_entity.id
_entity.type
_entity.pdbx_description
1 polymer ?
#
loop_
_entity_poly.entity_id
_entity_poly.type
_entity_poly.pdbx_seq_one_letter_code
_entity_poly.pdbx_strand_id
1 'polypeptide(L)'
;MAQTSISGRYHVIIGAQGVDKLIVFEDLSASDAYISYKGNATPTWKDFSGRLIQQGAGAEDLYPDNATGYMLYEDGTLLETIYVLDYRLLRADFSAALLTAEADCEQTKLTLTASLPELAYTTPNGQRFVLPREATVHYTTLSWNGEQYQDSAVADPIQLSAAPQQTFILPAVYRNTSFSITTDDFSQGWSTEADSIESEEMSAVAIVMHPVSVTTSRDYNGLGIENEPGRPIDEGTLQGSAPLEINFKTNANKPVAEFFRWKIYKGSDLLVERFDEDQRYTFLENGSYQVRCWAYNATCTSDSAVFDISVSESLLRVPNAFTPNGDGFNDEFRVVYRSLAEFHCWIYNRWGKLVYKWDDPAKGWDGTINGRPAAEGAYYYIIRARGTDAEPGAKYHKATVKRPAAIGVYQLSGHINLLR
;
A
#
# COMPACT_ATOMS: atom_id res chain seq x y z
N MET A 1 -43.54 35.60 12.18
CA MET A 1 -42.45 35.27 13.12
C MET A 1 -41.38 36.35 12.99
N ALA A 2 -40.99 36.93 14.08
CA ALA A 2 -39.86 37.88 14.08
C ALA A 2 -38.58 37.14 13.70
N GLN A 3 -37.78 37.71 12.81
CA GLN A 3 -36.56 37.07 12.30
C GLN A 3 -35.46 38.13 12.16
N THR A 4 -34.23 37.76 12.59
CA THR A 4 -33.05 38.56 12.28
C THR A 4 -32.43 38.08 10.97
N SER A 5 -31.94 39.02 10.16
CA SER A 5 -31.10 38.81 8.99
C SER A 5 -29.78 39.54 9.18
N ILE A 6 -28.72 39.04 8.57
CA ILE A 6 -27.37 39.55 8.72
C ILE A 6 -26.89 40.05 7.35
N SER A 7 -26.24 41.22 7.35
CA SER A 7 -25.65 41.85 6.16
C SER A 7 -24.13 41.95 6.31
N GLY A 8 -23.44 42.04 5.19
CA GLY A 8 -21.99 42.10 5.13
C GLY A 8 -21.34 40.74 4.86
N ARG A 9 -20.03 40.65 5.08
CA ARG A 9 -19.28 39.39 5.02
C ARG A 9 -19.22 38.79 6.41
N TYR A 10 -19.88 37.65 6.58
CA TYR A 10 -20.02 37.00 7.88
C TYR A 10 -20.10 35.49 7.78
N HIS A 11 -19.81 34.80 8.89
CA HIS A 11 -20.14 33.42 9.15
C HIS A 11 -21.01 33.28 10.37
N VAL A 12 -22.00 32.37 10.32
CA VAL A 12 -22.80 32.01 11.50
C VAL A 12 -22.33 30.63 11.97
N ILE A 13 -21.89 30.58 13.23
CA ILE A 13 -21.51 29.33 13.87
C ILE A 13 -22.76 28.67 14.43
N ILE A 14 -23.11 27.55 13.83
CA ILE A 14 -24.29 26.76 14.22
C ILE A 14 -23.98 25.94 15.47
N GLY A 15 -24.90 25.96 16.45
CA GLY A 15 -24.77 25.15 17.66
C GLY A 15 -23.85 25.73 18.71
N ALA A 16 -23.57 27.05 18.67
CA ALA A 16 -22.86 27.75 19.72
C ALA A 16 -23.60 27.64 21.06
N GLN A 17 -22.89 27.27 22.13
CA GLN A 17 -23.53 27.02 23.42
C GLN A 17 -23.90 28.33 24.13
N GLY A 18 -25.13 28.38 24.63
CA GLY A 18 -25.60 29.49 25.50
C GLY A 18 -25.87 30.81 24.81
N VAL A 19 -25.89 30.83 23.47
CA VAL A 19 -26.39 31.91 22.61
C VAL A 19 -27.19 31.32 21.45
N ASP A 20 -28.18 32.06 20.95
CA ASP A 20 -28.98 31.59 19.80
C ASP A 20 -28.21 31.74 18.49
N LYS A 21 -27.37 32.79 18.38
CA LYS A 21 -26.48 32.99 17.22
C LYS A 21 -25.11 33.46 17.65
N LEU A 22 -24.09 32.92 17.06
CA LEU A 22 -22.71 33.41 17.11
C LEU A 22 -22.32 33.81 15.69
N ILE A 23 -22.05 35.12 15.51
CA ILE A 23 -21.76 35.69 14.19
C ILE A 23 -20.31 36.18 14.22
N VAL A 24 -19.55 35.72 13.22
CA VAL A 24 -18.18 36.20 12.96
C VAL A 24 -18.22 37.07 11.72
N PHE A 25 -18.02 38.37 11.88
CA PHE A 25 -17.86 39.31 10.77
C PHE A 25 -16.41 39.37 10.33
N GLU A 26 -16.14 39.52 9.02
CA GLU A 26 -14.81 39.77 8.52
C GLU A 26 -14.20 41.05 9.09
N ASP A 27 -14.99 42.13 9.08
CA ASP A 27 -14.63 43.47 9.62
C ASP A 27 -15.91 44.17 10.11
N LEU A 28 -16.02 44.42 11.40
CA LEU A 28 -17.14 45.16 11.97
C LEU A 28 -17.14 46.65 11.61
N SER A 29 -16.03 47.20 11.12
CA SER A 29 -15.98 48.59 10.68
C SER A 29 -16.55 48.82 9.28
N ALA A 30 -16.89 47.76 8.57
CA ALA A 30 -17.51 47.83 7.23
C ALA A 30 -18.94 48.39 7.34
N SER A 31 -19.30 49.31 6.47
CA SER A 31 -20.60 50.00 6.51
C SER A 31 -21.81 49.08 6.22
N ASP A 32 -21.58 47.92 5.70
CA ASP A 32 -22.56 46.86 5.42
C ASP A 32 -22.62 45.77 6.49
N ALA A 33 -21.79 45.83 7.52
CA ALA A 33 -21.77 44.91 8.65
C ALA A 33 -22.83 45.26 9.70
N TYR A 34 -24.05 44.71 9.56
CA TYR A 34 -25.14 44.96 10.48
C TYR A 34 -26.09 43.74 10.60
N ILE A 35 -26.88 43.76 11.67
CA ILE A 35 -27.94 42.78 11.94
C ILE A 35 -29.29 43.48 11.82
N SER A 36 -30.12 43.05 10.90
CA SER A 36 -31.45 43.64 10.67
C SER A 36 -32.53 42.79 11.30
N TYR A 37 -33.40 43.44 12.06
CA TYR A 37 -34.60 42.83 12.63
C TYR A 37 -35.83 43.08 11.75
N LYS A 38 -36.63 42.03 11.52
CA LYS A 38 -37.92 42.10 10.83
C LYS A 38 -38.99 41.48 11.73
N GLY A 39 -39.76 42.33 12.38
CA GLY A 39 -40.87 41.95 13.25
C GLY A 39 -42.07 42.88 13.13
N ASN A 40 -43.05 42.68 13.98
CA ASN A 40 -44.31 43.46 13.98
C ASN A 40 -44.32 44.62 14.96
N ALA A 41 -43.39 44.65 15.88
CA ALA A 41 -43.22 45.71 16.87
C ALA A 41 -41.82 46.30 16.84
N THR A 42 -41.62 47.41 17.51
CA THR A 42 -40.32 48.09 17.56
C THR A 42 -39.32 47.30 18.42
N PRO A 43 -38.11 47.02 17.93
CA PRO A 43 -37.12 46.25 18.66
C PRO A 43 -36.45 47.07 19.76
N THR A 44 -35.98 46.36 20.76
CA THR A 44 -35.07 46.92 21.79
C THR A 44 -33.82 46.04 21.84
N TRP A 45 -32.67 46.64 21.60
CA TRP A 45 -31.37 46.01 21.70
C TRP A 45 -30.66 46.36 23.00
N LYS A 46 -30.21 45.35 23.72
CA LYS A 46 -29.39 45.50 24.94
C LYS A 46 -28.11 44.65 24.79
N ASP A 47 -27.04 45.08 25.48
CA ASP A 47 -25.89 44.20 25.65
C ASP A 47 -26.15 43.12 26.73
N PHE A 48 -25.24 42.15 26.85
CA PHE A 48 -25.37 41.09 27.87
C PHE A 48 -25.31 41.58 29.32
N SER A 49 -24.88 42.83 29.59
CA SER A 49 -24.99 43.44 30.89
C SER A 49 -26.38 44.04 31.18
N GLY A 50 -27.27 44.06 30.17
CA GLY A 50 -28.60 44.65 30.22
C GLY A 50 -28.62 46.14 29.88
N ARG A 51 -27.50 46.74 29.50
CA ARG A 51 -27.43 48.14 29.07
C ARG A 51 -28.14 48.34 27.75
N LEU A 52 -28.98 49.35 27.64
CA LEU A 52 -29.69 49.73 26.43
C LEU A 52 -28.70 50.21 25.36
N ILE A 53 -28.74 49.62 24.18
CA ILE A 53 -27.97 50.03 23.00
C ILE A 53 -28.81 50.90 22.09
N GLN A 54 -29.97 50.41 21.65
CA GLN A 54 -30.93 51.19 20.85
C GLN A 54 -32.36 50.68 21.04
N GLN A 55 -33.36 51.56 20.82
CA GLN A 55 -34.76 51.22 20.95
C GLN A 55 -35.64 52.13 20.08
N GLY A 56 -36.77 51.62 19.62
CA GLY A 56 -37.81 52.41 18.96
C GLY A 56 -37.72 52.39 17.44
N ALA A 57 -38.43 53.28 16.78
CA ALA A 57 -38.44 53.41 15.32
C ALA A 57 -37.03 53.82 14.84
N GLY A 58 -36.49 53.06 13.88
CA GLY A 58 -35.11 53.19 13.39
C GLY A 58 -34.09 52.29 14.09
N ALA A 59 -34.55 51.44 15.04
CA ALA A 59 -33.69 50.46 15.71
C ALA A 59 -33.74 49.08 15.05
N GLU A 60 -34.27 49.00 13.82
CA GLU A 60 -34.37 47.76 13.04
C GLU A 60 -32.98 47.22 12.70
N ASP A 61 -32.00 48.10 12.39
CA ASP A 61 -30.64 47.71 12.01
C ASP A 61 -29.69 48.01 13.19
N LEU A 62 -29.08 46.97 13.71
CA LEU A 62 -28.01 47.04 14.71
C LEU A 62 -26.66 47.02 13.99
N TYR A 63 -25.86 48.07 14.16
CA TYR A 63 -24.48 48.15 13.73
C TYR A 63 -23.55 47.83 14.90
N PRO A 64 -22.99 46.62 15.00
CA PRO A 64 -22.11 46.31 16.11
C PRO A 64 -20.81 47.10 15.99
N ASP A 65 -20.45 47.81 17.02
CA ASP A 65 -19.21 48.62 17.11
C ASP A 65 -18.07 47.86 17.78
N ASN A 66 -18.39 46.80 18.50
CA ASN A 66 -17.43 45.97 19.24
C ASN A 66 -17.83 44.48 19.20
N ALA A 67 -16.84 43.62 19.36
CA ALA A 67 -17.05 42.19 19.61
C ALA A 67 -17.70 41.98 20.98
N THR A 68 -19.00 41.79 21.04
CA THR A 68 -19.77 41.64 22.27
C THR A 68 -21.08 40.89 22.03
N GLY A 69 -21.82 40.65 23.13
CA GLY A 69 -23.12 40.01 23.08
C GLY A 69 -24.27 40.97 23.08
N TYR A 70 -25.29 40.72 22.31
CA TYR A 70 -26.50 41.49 22.15
C TYR A 70 -27.76 40.66 22.46
N MET A 71 -28.74 41.25 23.10
CA MET A 71 -30.05 40.70 23.37
C MET A 71 -31.11 41.51 22.63
N LEU A 72 -31.89 40.85 21.80
CA LEU A 72 -33.02 41.43 21.06
C LEU A 72 -34.30 41.18 21.81
N TYR A 73 -35.04 42.26 22.10
CA TYR A 73 -36.38 42.22 22.70
C TYR A 73 -37.44 42.78 21.75
N GLU A 74 -38.65 42.22 21.80
CA GLU A 74 -39.88 42.74 21.20
C GLU A 74 -40.93 42.83 22.31
N ASP A 75 -41.50 44.01 22.52
CA ASP A 75 -42.50 44.26 23.57
C ASP A 75 -42.08 43.74 24.97
N GLY A 76 -40.83 43.86 25.29
CA GLY A 76 -40.26 43.40 26.56
C GLY A 76 -39.95 41.92 26.67
N THR A 77 -40.27 41.14 25.63
CA THR A 77 -39.96 39.72 25.57
C THR A 77 -38.61 39.49 24.86
N LEU A 78 -37.70 38.75 25.48
CA LEU A 78 -36.43 38.35 24.86
C LEU A 78 -36.72 37.40 23.68
N LEU A 79 -36.27 37.78 22.49
CA LEU A 79 -36.42 36.98 21.28
C LEU A 79 -35.16 36.18 20.95
N GLU A 80 -34.02 36.86 21.03
CA GLU A 80 -32.77 36.24 20.54
C GLU A 80 -31.55 36.80 21.31
N THR A 81 -30.58 35.92 21.53
CA THR A 81 -29.25 36.25 22.10
C THR A 81 -28.22 36.05 21.02
N ILE A 82 -27.44 37.08 20.68
CA ILE A 82 -26.49 37.10 19.60
C ILE A 82 -25.13 37.54 20.16
N TYR A 83 -24.08 36.76 19.85
CA TYR A 83 -22.72 37.21 20.09
C TYR A 83 -22.02 37.49 18.76
N VAL A 84 -21.27 38.59 18.72
CA VAL A 84 -20.58 39.07 17.52
C VAL A 84 -19.08 39.07 17.74
N LEU A 85 -18.33 38.61 16.79
CA LEU A 85 -16.87 38.63 16.73
C LEU A 85 -16.39 39.46 15.52
N ASP A 86 -15.31 40.22 15.72
CA ASP A 86 -14.56 40.90 14.64
C ASP A 86 -13.34 40.09 14.27
N TYR A 87 -13.40 39.41 13.13
CA TYR A 87 -12.31 38.53 12.68
C TYR A 87 -11.05 39.32 12.30
N ARG A 88 -11.18 40.56 11.85
CA ARG A 88 -10.04 41.43 11.55
C ARG A 88 -9.08 41.56 12.74
N LEU A 89 -9.61 41.60 13.95
CA LEU A 89 -8.83 41.69 15.20
C LEU A 89 -8.36 40.32 15.71
N LEU A 90 -8.95 39.26 15.21
CA LEU A 90 -8.75 37.89 15.65
C LEU A 90 -8.05 37.01 14.58
N ARG A 91 -7.65 37.60 13.45
CA ARG A 91 -6.98 36.91 12.36
C ARG A 91 -5.67 36.27 12.84
N ALA A 92 -5.39 35.07 12.36
CA ALA A 92 -4.10 34.44 12.54
C ALA A 92 -3.03 35.21 11.76
N ASP A 93 -1.93 35.55 12.41
CA ASP A 93 -0.77 36.21 11.81
C ASP A 93 0.47 35.33 12.01
N PHE A 94 1.03 34.86 10.92
CA PHE A 94 2.23 34.01 10.92
C PHE A 94 3.52 34.79 10.63
N SER A 95 3.49 36.11 10.54
CA SER A 95 4.65 36.95 10.19
C SER A 95 5.85 36.80 11.13
N ALA A 96 5.60 36.45 12.41
CA ALA A 96 6.63 36.20 13.43
C ALA A 96 6.60 34.73 13.91
N ALA A 97 5.95 33.85 13.20
CA ALA A 97 5.83 32.43 13.57
C ALA A 97 7.01 31.60 13.07
N LEU A 98 7.21 30.44 13.67
CA LEU A 98 8.19 29.44 13.26
C LEU A 98 7.50 28.08 13.14
N LEU A 99 7.69 27.42 12.00
CA LEU A 99 7.24 26.06 11.76
C LEU A 99 8.45 25.14 11.57
N THR A 100 8.54 24.09 12.39
CA THR A 100 9.61 23.10 12.32
C THR A 100 9.04 21.70 12.20
N ALA A 101 9.71 20.83 11.48
CA ALA A 101 9.34 19.45 11.31
C ALA A 101 10.48 18.50 11.69
N GLU A 102 10.16 17.43 12.41
CA GLU A 102 11.08 16.38 12.83
C GLU A 102 10.50 15.02 12.38
N ALA A 103 11.30 14.26 11.61
CA ALA A 103 10.92 12.94 11.16
C ALA A 103 11.41 11.85 12.12
N ASP A 104 10.57 10.85 12.37
CA ASP A 104 11.00 9.56 12.88
C ASP A 104 10.51 8.42 11.97
N CYS A 105 10.67 7.15 12.40
CA CYS A 105 10.38 5.99 11.55
C CYS A 105 8.88 5.76 11.31
N GLU A 106 8.00 6.25 12.20
CA GLU A 106 6.57 5.94 12.20
C GLU A 106 5.71 7.19 12.00
N GLN A 107 6.22 8.37 12.33
CA GLN A 107 5.46 9.61 12.34
C GLN A 107 6.33 10.82 12.03
N THR A 108 5.67 11.95 11.78
CA THR A 108 6.31 13.26 11.64
C THR A 108 5.76 14.17 12.71
N LYS A 109 6.63 14.80 13.48
CA LYS A 109 6.29 15.79 14.49
C LYS A 109 6.43 17.18 13.91
N LEU A 110 5.33 17.89 13.76
CA LEU A 110 5.28 19.27 13.29
C LEU A 110 5.07 20.20 14.49
N THR A 111 5.92 21.19 14.67
CA THR A 111 5.84 22.14 15.78
C THR A 111 5.67 23.57 15.25
N LEU A 112 4.54 24.18 15.58
CA LEU A 112 4.25 25.57 15.31
C LEU A 112 4.50 26.40 16.57
N THR A 113 5.34 27.42 16.46
CA THR A 113 5.53 28.46 17.48
C THR A 113 4.95 29.75 16.91
N ALA A 114 3.81 30.20 17.47
CA ALA A 114 3.09 31.38 17.01
C ALA A 114 2.30 32.03 18.15
N SER A 115 2.04 33.33 18.05
CA SER A 115 1.15 34.05 18.97
C SER A 115 -0.17 34.30 18.27
N LEU A 116 -1.15 33.43 18.50
CA LEU A 116 -2.47 33.53 17.88
C LEU A 116 -3.50 34.13 18.84
N PRO A 117 -4.32 35.07 18.38
CA PRO A 117 -5.43 35.57 19.20
C PRO A 117 -6.44 34.46 19.48
N GLU A 118 -7.02 34.43 20.66
CA GLU A 118 -8.03 33.43 21.01
C GLU A 118 -9.39 33.80 20.42
N LEU A 119 -10.04 32.91 19.72
CA LEU A 119 -11.44 33.05 19.31
C LEU A 119 -12.33 32.60 20.46
N ALA A 120 -12.87 33.59 21.21
CA ALA A 120 -13.70 33.29 22.35
C ALA A 120 -14.94 34.21 22.44
N TYR A 121 -16.02 33.69 22.98
CA TYR A 121 -17.23 34.44 23.27
C TYR A 121 -17.72 34.20 24.69
N THR A 122 -18.58 35.09 25.16
CA THR A 122 -19.18 34.98 26.48
C THR A 122 -20.70 34.94 26.35
N THR A 123 -21.34 34.13 27.12
CA THR A 123 -22.80 34.00 27.15
C THR A 123 -23.44 35.02 28.07
N PRO A 124 -24.77 35.27 28.03
CA PRO A 124 -25.46 36.18 28.92
C PRO A 124 -25.28 35.87 30.42
N ASN A 125 -25.02 34.61 30.77
CA ASN A 125 -24.76 34.23 32.18
C ASN A 125 -23.27 34.34 32.57
N GLY A 126 -22.42 34.88 31.70
CA GLY A 126 -21.00 35.12 31.96
C GLY A 126 -20.09 33.91 31.72
N GLN A 127 -20.61 32.81 31.20
CA GLN A 127 -19.78 31.65 30.84
C GLN A 127 -19.01 31.93 29.55
N ARG A 128 -17.69 31.65 29.57
CA ARG A 128 -16.80 31.85 28.42
C ARG A 128 -16.59 30.54 27.67
N PHE A 129 -16.66 30.60 26.35
CA PHE A 129 -16.38 29.49 25.43
C PHE A 129 -15.29 29.90 24.44
N VAL A 130 -14.39 28.99 24.14
CA VAL A 130 -13.34 29.14 23.14
C VAL A 130 -13.72 28.35 21.90
N LEU A 131 -13.62 28.97 20.73
CA LEU A 131 -13.85 28.34 19.45
C LEU A 131 -12.54 27.71 18.92
N PRO A 132 -12.58 26.53 18.40
CA PRO A 132 -11.43 25.98 17.69
C PRO A 132 -11.17 26.77 16.41
N ARG A 133 -9.89 26.96 16.06
CA ARG A 133 -9.46 27.41 14.74
C ARG A 133 -9.07 26.21 13.91
N GLU A 134 -9.72 26.00 12.80
CA GLU A 134 -9.35 24.97 11.85
C GLU A 134 -8.35 25.56 10.85
N ALA A 135 -7.30 24.81 10.54
CA ALA A 135 -6.30 25.13 9.55
C ALA A 135 -5.93 23.84 8.81
N THR A 136 -5.24 23.96 7.70
CA THR A 136 -4.83 22.81 6.91
C THR A 136 -3.31 22.76 6.81
N VAL A 137 -2.75 21.59 7.09
CA VAL A 137 -1.34 21.29 6.82
C VAL A 137 -1.24 20.67 5.44
N HIS A 138 -0.38 21.26 4.61
CA HIS A 138 -0.06 20.72 3.27
C HIS A 138 1.37 20.19 3.24
N TYR A 139 1.56 19.04 2.66
CA TYR A 139 2.87 18.44 2.41
C TYR A 139 2.81 17.42 1.29
N THR A 140 3.98 16.96 0.83
CA THR A 140 4.07 15.92 -0.21
C THR A 140 4.76 14.69 0.37
N THR A 141 4.18 13.52 0.15
CA THR A 141 4.79 12.24 0.48
C THR A 141 4.78 11.31 -0.73
N LEU A 142 5.06 10.02 -0.55
CA LEU A 142 4.97 9.02 -1.61
C LEU A 142 3.74 8.13 -1.40
N SER A 143 3.08 7.80 -2.50
CA SER A 143 2.06 6.75 -2.58
C SER A 143 2.45 5.69 -3.62
N TRP A 144 2.06 4.44 -3.38
CA TRP A 144 2.30 3.33 -4.29
C TRP A 144 1.13 3.17 -5.27
N ASN A 145 1.40 3.19 -6.59
CA ASN A 145 0.36 3.07 -7.61
C ASN A 145 0.13 1.64 -8.13
N GLY A 146 0.81 0.65 -7.53
CA GLY A 146 0.81 -0.74 -7.99
C GLY A 146 2.09 -1.16 -8.72
N GLU A 147 2.86 -0.20 -9.26
CA GLU A 147 4.10 -0.46 -10.02
C GLU A 147 5.29 0.35 -9.48
N GLN A 148 5.06 1.59 -9.08
CA GLN A 148 6.10 2.49 -8.58
C GLN A 148 5.55 3.49 -7.58
N TYR A 149 6.44 4.14 -6.84
CA TYR A 149 6.10 5.29 -6.02
C TYR A 149 5.89 6.52 -6.88
N GLN A 150 4.90 7.31 -6.50
CA GLN A 150 4.61 8.62 -7.07
C GLN A 150 4.38 9.64 -5.97
N ASP A 151 4.62 10.91 -6.30
CA ASP A 151 4.34 12.02 -5.40
C ASP A 151 2.84 12.11 -5.10
N SER A 152 2.53 12.26 -3.82
CA SER A 152 1.17 12.40 -3.30
C SER A 152 1.09 13.65 -2.44
N ALA A 153 0.35 14.65 -2.92
CA ALA A 153 0.04 15.84 -2.13
C ALA A 153 -1.02 15.47 -1.07
N VAL A 154 -0.77 15.90 0.16
CA VAL A 154 -1.63 15.67 1.32
C VAL A 154 -2.06 17.02 1.89
N ALA A 155 -3.32 17.09 2.33
CA ALA A 155 -3.90 18.23 3.02
C ALA A 155 -4.66 17.71 4.25
N ASP A 156 -4.05 17.83 5.42
CA ASP A 156 -4.59 17.32 6.67
C ASP A 156 -5.17 18.47 7.51
N PRO A 157 -6.41 18.37 8.01
CA PRO A 157 -6.99 19.36 8.88
C PRO A 157 -6.33 19.29 10.27
N ILE A 158 -6.04 20.47 10.84
CA ILE A 158 -5.53 20.62 12.20
C ILE A 158 -6.35 21.67 12.95
N GLN A 159 -6.30 21.60 14.27
CA GLN A 159 -6.90 22.64 15.13
C GLN A 159 -5.82 23.48 15.78
N LEU A 160 -5.87 24.78 15.54
CA LEU A 160 -4.98 25.76 16.15
C LEU A 160 -5.60 26.28 17.46
N SER A 161 -4.77 26.54 18.44
CA SER A 161 -5.11 27.16 19.73
C SER A 161 -4.29 28.43 19.93
N ALA A 162 -4.60 29.16 20.99
CA ALA A 162 -3.81 30.33 21.37
C ALA A 162 -2.52 29.98 22.15
N ALA A 163 -2.21 28.66 22.30
CA ALA A 163 -0.96 28.25 22.94
C ALA A 163 0.24 28.71 22.11
N PRO A 164 1.28 29.28 22.72
CA PRO A 164 2.41 29.85 21.98
C PRO A 164 3.25 28.79 21.26
N GLN A 165 3.14 27.57 21.68
CA GLN A 165 3.76 26.42 20.99
C GLN A 165 2.76 25.27 20.92
N GLN A 166 2.61 24.72 19.74
CA GLN A 166 1.67 23.63 19.45
C GLN A 166 2.39 22.54 18.65
N THR A 167 2.07 21.29 18.94
CA THR A 167 2.67 20.15 18.27
C THR A 167 1.59 19.29 17.64
N PHE A 168 1.78 18.93 16.37
CA PHE A 168 0.92 18.07 15.60
C PHE A 168 1.68 16.82 15.23
N ILE A 169 1.03 15.68 15.37
CA ILE A 169 1.59 14.38 14.97
C ILE A 169 0.92 13.99 13.65
N LEU A 170 1.72 13.90 12.62
CA LEU A 170 1.32 13.51 11.27
C LEU A 170 1.87 12.11 10.95
N PRO A 171 1.31 11.40 9.97
CA PRO A 171 1.90 10.18 9.46
C PRO A 171 3.35 10.38 8.99
N ALA A 172 4.13 9.32 9.01
CA ALA A 172 5.48 9.36 8.45
C ALA A 172 5.47 9.75 6.97
N VAL A 173 6.42 10.56 6.56
CA VAL A 173 6.62 10.91 5.15
C VAL A 173 7.79 10.12 4.57
N TYR A 174 7.65 9.72 3.31
CA TYR A 174 8.56 8.80 2.65
C TYR A 174 9.49 9.45 1.62
N ARG A 175 9.48 10.78 1.57
CA ARG A 175 10.40 11.61 0.78
C ARG A 175 10.65 12.93 1.49
N ASN A 176 11.74 13.61 1.12
CA ASN A 176 12.00 14.96 1.60
C ASN A 176 10.85 15.91 1.20
N THR A 177 10.42 16.73 2.14
CA THR A 177 9.31 17.65 1.95
C THR A 177 9.37 18.83 2.91
N SER A 178 8.79 19.97 2.52
CA SER A 178 8.40 21.04 3.42
C SER A 178 6.93 20.88 3.83
N PHE A 179 6.57 21.51 4.94
CA PHE A 179 5.20 21.56 5.45
C PHE A 179 4.72 22.99 5.42
N SER A 180 3.51 23.22 4.95
CA SER A 180 2.88 24.53 5.06
C SER A 180 1.57 24.43 5.82
N ILE A 181 1.30 25.44 6.67
CA ILE A 181 0.02 25.62 7.36
C ILE A 181 -0.65 26.82 6.74
N THR A 182 -1.86 26.63 6.22
CA THR A 182 -2.72 27.73 5.75
C THR A 182 -3.70 28.13 6.83
N THR A 183 -4.08 29.40 6.85
CA THR A 183 -4.99 29.98 7.82
C THR A 183 -6.33 29.27 7.90
N ASP A 184 -7.05 29.57 8.99
CA ASP A 184 -8.34 29.01 9.35
C ASP A 184 -9.45 29.22 8.29
N ASP A 185 -10.55 28.45 8.42
CA ASP A 185 -11.66 28.42 7.47
C ASP A 185 -12.37 29.74 7.26
N PHE A 186 -12.31 30.67 8.23
CA PHE A 186 -12.97 31.96 8.09
C PHE A 186 -12.35 32.79 6.96
N SER A 187 -11.00 32.84 6.86
CA SER A 187 -10.32 33.57 5.79
C SER A 187 -10.59 32.97 4.42
N GLN A 188 -10.67 31.63 4.31
CA GLN A 188 -10.99 30.95 3.07
C GLN A 188 -12.39 31.27 2.57
N GLY A 189 -13.38 31.34 3.47
CA GLY A 189 -14.78 31.66 3.15
C GLY A 189 -14.98 33.04 2.57
N TRP A 190 -14.10 34.01 2.87
CA TRP A 190 -14.21 35.39 2.37
C TRP A 190 -13.32 35.68 1.16
N SER A 191 -12.60 34.68 0.62
CA SER A 191 -11.66 34.86 -0.49
C SER A 191 -10.57 35.91 -0.20
N THR A 192 -10.25 36.09 1.06
CA THR A 192 -9.09 36.87 1.51
C THR A 192 -7.84 36.04 1.28
N GLU A 193 -6.71 36.67 0.91
CA GLU A 193 -5.43 35.96 0.84
C GLU A 193 -5.17 35.29 2.18
N ALA A 194 -5.06 33.96 2.15
CA ALA A 194 -4.79 33.19 3.34
C ALA A 194 -3.33 33.38 3.75
N ASP A 195 -3.08 33.80 4.98
CA ASP A 195 -1.74 33.76 5.53
C ASP A 195 -1.31 32.30 5.65
N SER A 196 -0.07 32.05 5.27
CA SER A 196 0.53 30.71 5.35
C SER A 196 1.92 30.82 5.95
N ILE A 197 2.34 29.74 6.59
CA ILE A 197 3.71 29.56 7.06
C ILE A 197 4.25 28.26 6.49
N GLU A 198 5.52 28.27 6.08
CA GLU A 198 6.21 27.10 5.54
C GLU A 198 7.43 26.76 6.40
N SER A 199 7.69 25.47 6.60
CA SER A 199 8.89 24.98 7.24
C SER A 199 10.06 24.92 6.24
N GLU A 200 11.29 24.83 6.75
CA GLU A 200 12.39 24.33 5.94
C GLU A 200 12.09 22.91 5.44
N GLU A 201 12.79 22.50 4.38
CA GLU A 201 12.69 21.13 3.87
C GLU A 201 13.22 20.14 4.93
N MET A 202 12.37 19.21 5.32
CA MET A 202 12.71 18.12 6.23
C MET A 202 13.18 16.91 5.44
N SER A 203 14.30 16.31 5.85
CA SER A 203 14.77 15.03 5.30
C SER A 203 13.95 13.87 5.87
N ALA A 204 13.37 13.07 4.98
CA ALA A 204 12.65 11.86 5.37
C ALA A 204 13.63 10.78 5.86
N VAL A 205 13.22 10.04 6.89
CA VAL A 205 13.96 8.89 7.43
C VAL A 205 13.14 7.60 7.37
N ALA A 206 11.82 7.71 7.30
CA ALA A 206 10.92 6.58 7.32
C ALA A 206 11.04 5.74 6.02
N ILE A 207 11.07 4.42 6.18
CA ILE A 207 11.23 3.48 5.08
C ILE A 207 9.93 2.76 4.83
N VAL A 208 9.56 2.72 3.56
CA VAL A 208 8.44 1.91 3.06
C VAL A 208 8.93 1.07 1.88
N MET A 209 8.44 -0.17 1.78
CA MET A 209 8.72 -1.04 0.64
C MET A 209 7.46 -1.83 0.22
N HIS A 210 7.38 -2.14 -1.08
CA HIS A 210 6.36 -3.01 -1.68
C HIS A 210 7.04 -4.18 -2.40
N PRO A 211 7.54 -5.17 -1.65
CA PRO A 211 8.32 -6.26 -2.23
C PRO A 211 7.46 -7.15 -3.10
N VAL A 212 7.98 -7.48 -4.27
CA VAL A 212 7.36 -8.39 -5.22
C VAL A 212 8.32 -9.49 -5.62
N SER A 213 7.77 -10.64 -6.01
CA SER A 213 8.53 -11.74 -6.55
C SER A 213 7.96 -12.14 -7.90
N VAL A 214 8.86 -12.40 -8.85
CA VAL A 214 8.50 -12.86 -10.19
C VAL A 214 9.22 -14.17 -10.43
N THR A 215 8.45 -15.25 -10.55
CA THR A 215 8.99 -16.55 -10.99
C THR A 215 9.39 -16.41 -12.45
N THR A 216 10.66 -16.67 -12.73
CA THR A 216 11.10 -16.77 -14.12
C THR A 216 10.47 -18.04 -14.69
N SER A 217 9.44 -17.87 -15.52
CA SER A 217 8.95 -18.98 -16.31
C SER A 217 10.12 -19.45 -17.17
N ARG A 218 10.45 -20.73 -17.12
CA ARG A 218 11.23 -21.28 -18.20
C ARG A 218 10.34 -21.15 -19.43
N ASP A 219 10.69 -20.20 -20.30
CA ASP A 219 10.05 -20.08 -21.58
C ASP A 219 10.30 -21.35 -22.39
N TYR A 220 9.40 -22.29 -22.23
CA TYR A 220 9.23 -23.42 -23.17
C TYR A 220 8.53 -22.97 -24.46
N ASN A 221 8.48 -21.66 -24.70
CA ASN A 221 7.92 -21.06 -25.90
C ASN A 221 8.74 -21.46 -27.10
N GLY A 222 8.27 -22.45 -27.79
CA GLY A 222 8.73 -22.89 -29.10
C GLY A 222 9.44 -24.25 -29.17
N LEU A 223 9.73 -24.91 -28.07
CA LEU A 223 10.32 -26.24 -28.06
C LEU A 223 9.36 -27.31 -27.52
N GLY A 224 8.05 -27.17 -27.71
CA GLY A 224 7.04 -28.22 -27.52
C GLY A 224 7.42 -29.33 -26.55
N ILE A 225 7.76 -28.99 -25.29
CA ILE A 225 7.95 -30.00 -24.24
C ILE A 225 6.58 -30.37 -23.72
N GLU A 226 5.83 -31.04 -24.56
CA GLU A 226 4.46 -31.49 -24.28
C GLU A 226 4.37 -32.47 -23.10
N ASN A 227 5.51 -32.92 -22.60
CA ASN A 227 5.60 -34.00 -21.61
C ASN A 227 5.90 -33.52 -20.19
N GLU A 228 6.19 -32.25 -19.98
CA GLU A 228 6.26 -31.68 -18.61
C GLU A 228 4.85 -31.26 -18.18
N PRO A 229 4.30 -31.81 -17.08
CA PRO A 229 3.01 -31.35 -16.55
C PRO A 229 3.05 -29.86 -16.33
N GLY A 230 2.01 -29.16 -16.79
CA GLY A 230 1.86 -27.73 -16.56
C GLY A 230 2.10 -27.38 -15.10
N ARG A 231 2.86 -26.33 -14.82
CA ARG A 231 3.07 -25.84 -13.47
C ARG A 231 1.80 -25.11 -13.06
N PRO A 232 1.22 -25.37 -11.88
CA PRO A 232 0.16 -24.54 -11.37
C PRO A 232 0.73 -23.11 -11.22
N ILE A 233 0.15 -22.16 -11.93
CA ILE A 233 0.34 -20.74 -11.69
C ILE A 233 -0.71 -20.39 -10.64
N ASP A 234 -0.33 -20.53 -9.37
CA ASP A 234 -1.17 -20.07 -8.26
C ASP A 234 -0.76 -18.64 -7.96
N GLU A 235 -1.64 -17.68 -8.23
CA GLU A 235 -1.47 -16.29 -7.82
C GLU A 235 -1.43 -16.25 -6.28
N GLY A 236 -0.24 -16.07 -5.73
CA GLY A 236 0.00 -15.95 -4.29
C GLY A 236 0.84 -17.07 -3.66
N THR A 237 1.07 -18.20 -4.32
CA THR A 237 1.99 -19.22 -3.83
C THR A 237 3.15 -19.40 -4.81
N LEU A 238 4.37 -19.13 -4.32
CA LEU A 238 5.59 -19.34 -5.10
C LEU A 238 5.92 -20.84 -5.12
N GLN A 239 5.42 -21.54 -6.13
CA GLN A 239 5.60 -22.98 -6.27
C GLN A 239 6.23 -23.33 -7.62
N GLY A 240 7.00 -24.39 -7.62
CA GLY A 240 7.58 -24.94 -8.84
C GLY A 240 8.38 -26.19 -8.59
N SER A 241 8.98 -26.72 -9.64
CA SER A 241 9.95 -27.80 -9.54
C SER A 241 11.37 -27.26 -9.72
N ALA A 242 12.34 -27.89 -9.05
CA ALA A 242 13.74 -27.53 -9.19
C ALA A 242 14.28 -27.76 -10.61
N PRO A 243 15.20 -26.92 -11.11
CA PRO A 243 15.61 -25.62 -10.56
C PRO A 243 14.52 -24.58 -10.74
N LEU A 244 14.15 -23.89 -9.65
CA LEU A 244 13.16 -22.83 -9.65
C LEU A 244 13.88 -21.49 -9.47
N GLU A 245 13.84 -20.63 -10.46
CA GLU A 245 14.43 -19.31 -10.40
C GLU A 245 13.36 -18.26 -10.11
N ILE A 246 13.63 -17.42 -9.13
CA ILE A 246 12.74 -16.32 -8.72
C ILE A 246 13.55 -15.03 -8.64
N ASN A 247 13.00 -13.97 -9.22
CA ASN A 247 13.48 -12.61 -9.07
C ASN A 247 12.65 -11.90 -8.00
N PHE A 248 13.31 -11.33 -7.01
CA PHE A 248 12.74 -10.58 -5.92
C PHE A 248 13.12 -9.11 -6.05
N LYS A 249 12.16 -8.22 -5.89
CA LYS A 249 12.38 -6.78 -5.88
C LYS A 249 11.87 -6.20 -4.57
N THR A 250 12.59 -5.26 -3.98
CA THR A 250 12.17 -4.57 -2.76
C THR A 250 11.15 -3.49 -3.02
N ASN A 251 11.26 -2.76 -4.14
CA ASN A 251 10.49 -1.56 -4.43
C ASN A 251 10.45 -0.65 -3.19
N ALA A 252 11.60 -0.27 -2.66
CA ALA A 252 11.72 0.61 -1.52
C ALA A 252 11.78 2.09 -1.94
N ASN A 253 11.42 3.01 -1.02
CA ASN A 253 11.43 4.45 -1.26
C ASN A 253 12.85 5.01 -1.30
N LYS A 254 13.49 4.98 -2.45
CA LYS A 254 14.79 5.60 -2.67
C LYS A 254 14.67 7.13 -2.88
N PRO A 255 15.66 7.90 -2.45
CA PRO A 255 16.94 7.50 -1.86
C PRO A 255 16.92 7.25 -0.34
N VAL A 256 15.76 7.33 0.33
CA VAL A 256 15.65 7.19 1.80
C VAL A 256 16.07 5.79 2.27
N ALA A 257 15.67 4.74 1.55
CA ALA A 257 16.18 3.40 1.75
C ALA A 257 17.57 3.28 1.11
N GLU A 258 18.61 3.09 1.94
CA GLU A 258 20.01 3.06 1.52
C GLU A 258 20.58 1.66 1.44
N PHE A 259 20.19 0.80 2.37
CA PHE A 259 20.73 -0.54 2.55
C PHE A 259 19.63 -1.59 2.52
N PHE A 260 20.00 -2.79 2.06
CA PHE A 260 19.10 -3.91 1.91
C PHE A 260 19.70 -5.17 2.51
N ARG A 261 18.83 -6.07 2.96
CA ARG A 261 19.24 -7.34 3.54
C ARG A 261 18.26 -8.43 3.15
N TRP A 262 18.76 -9.50 2.57
CA TRP A 262 18.01 -10.67 2.20
C TRP A 262 18.51 -11.88 2.94
N LYS A 263 17.63 -12.72 3.44
CA LYS A 263 17.93 -14.01 4.02
C LYS A 263 17.07 -15.09 3.42
N ILE A 264 17.72 -16.18 2.99
CA ILE A 264 17.06 -17.33 2.39
C ILE A 264 17.25 -18.53 3.32
N TYR A 265 16.16 -19.12 3.73
CA TYR A 265 16.12 -20.26 4.63
C TYR A 265 15.57 -21.49 3.92
N LYS A 266 16.05 -22.70 4.30
CA LYS A 266 15.43 -23.99 4.02
C LYS A 266 15.02 -24.61 5.35
N GLY A 267 13.72 -24.67 5.64
CA GLY A 267 13.25 -24.96 6.98
C GLY A 267 13.77 -23.91 7.98
N SER A 268 14.56 -24.34 8.97
CA SER A 268 15.20 -23.46 9.98
C SER A 268 16.61 -22.98 9.58
N ASP A 269 17.21 -23.58 8.56
CA ASP A 269 18.62 -23.38 8.22
C ASP A 269 18.80 -22.18 7.29
N LEU A 270 19.63 -21.21 7.70
CA LEU A 270 20.02 -20.09 6.86
C LEU A 270 20.97 -20.58 5.76
N LEU A 271 20.55 -20.49 4.50
CA LEU A 271 21.35 -20.88 3.34
C LEU A 271 22.20 -19.73 2.81
N VAL A 272 21.60 -18.54 2.70
CA VAL A 272 22.19 -17.39 2.02
C VAL A 272 21.79 -16.11 2.70
N GLU A 273 22.75 -15.18 2.78
CA GLU A 273 22.53 -13.78 3.13
C GLU A 273 23.08 -12.89 2.01
N ARG A 274 22.33 -11.86 1.60
CA ARG A 274 22.65 -10.92 0.52
C ARG A 274 22.29 -9.50 0.93
N PHE A 275 22.92 -8.52 0.26
CA PHE A 275 22.79 -7.09 0.61
C PHE A 275 22.48 -6.20 -0.60
N ASP A 276 22.28 -6.77 -1.77
CA ASP A 276 21.86 -6.00 -2.95
C ASP A 276 20.38 -5.60 -2.82
N GLU A 277 19.97 -4.56 -3.52
CA GLU A 277 18.58 -4.08 -3.53
C GLU A 277 17.60 -5.14 -3.97
N ASP A 278 17.85 -5.75 -5.12
CA ASP A 278 17.05 -6.82 -5.70
C ASP A 278 17.83 -8.13 -5.71
N GLN A 279 17.14 -9.24 -5.65
CA GLN A 279 17.75 -10.55 -5.61
C GLN A 279 17.21 -11.46 -6.71
N ARG A 280 18.13 -12.26 -7.28
CA ARG A 280 17.80 -13.40 -8.12
C ARG A 280 18.35 -14.65 -7.47
N TYR A 281 17.49 -15.64 -7.25
CA TYR A 281 17.91 -16.89 -6.63
C TYR A 281 17.30 -18.09 -7.32
N THR A 282 18.11 -19.16 -7.49
CA THR A 282 17.70 -20.41 -8.09
C THR A 282 17.68 -21.50 -7.02
N PHE A 283 16.49 -22.00 -6.72
CA PHE A 283 16.28 -23.12 -5.80
C PHE A 283 16.53 -24.44 -6.55
N LEU A 284 17.63 -25.11 -6.19
CA LEU A 284 18.10 -26.32 -6.89
C LEU A 284 17.53 -27.62 -6.32
N GLU A 285 17.08 -27.61 -5.07
CA GLU A 285 16.59 -28.79 -4.37
C GLU A 285 15.13 -28.64 -4.00
N ASN A 286 14.43 -29.78 -3.85
CA ASN A 286 13.08 -29.79 -3.32
C ASN A 286 13.03 -29.34 -1.86
N GLY A 287 11.89 -28.84 -1.42
CA GLY A 287 11.65 -28.44 -0.05
C GLY A 287 10.86 -27.15 0.11
N SER A 288 10.66 -26.76 1.36
CA SER A 288 10.05 -25.50 1.71
C SER A 288 11.14 -24.49 2.06
N TYR A 289 11.05 -23.33 1.44
CA TYR A 289 11.99 -22.23 1.65
C TYR A 289 11.25 -21.00 2.10
N GLN A 290 11.96 -20.14 2.84
CA GLN A 290 11.47 -18.83 3.21
C GLN A 290 12.51 -17.78 2.85
N VAL A 291 12.10 -16.74 2.10
CA VAL A 291 12.93 -15.59 1.77
C VAL A 291 12.41 -14.40 2.57
N ARG A 292 13.28 -13.74 3.29
CA ARG A 292 12.96 -12.51 4.05
C ARG A 292 13.81 -11.37 3.57
N CYS A 293 13.20 -10.18 3.47
CA CYS A 293 13.94 -8.96 3.13
C CYS A 293 13.60 -7.80 4.05
N TRP A 294 14.56 -6.91 4.18
CA TRP A 294 14.47 -5.64 4.90
C TRP A 294 15.17 -4.56 4.09
N ALA A 295 14.65 -3.35 4.18
CA ALA A 295 15.34 -2.14 3.76
C ALA A 295 15.62 -1.27 4.99
N TYR A 296 16.75 -0.56 5.03
CA TYR A 296 17.12 0.26 6.17
C TYR A 296 18.02 1.42 5.76
N ASN A 297 18.11 2.40 6.62
CA ASN A 297 19.08 3.48 6.60
C ASN A 297 19.76 3.59 7.98
N ALA A 298 20.49 4.67 8.23
CA ALA A 298 21.18 4.87 9.52
C ALA A 298 20.23 4.98 10.72
N THR A 299 18.96 5.34 10.51
CA THR A 299 17.98 5.65 11.55
C THR A 299 16.89 4.60 11.65
N CYS A 300 16.34 4.18 10.52
CA CYS A 300 15.12 3.36 10.44
C CYS A 300 15.35 2.03 9.71
N THR A 301 14.53 1.05 10.06
CA THR A 301 14.44 -0.23 9.37
C THR A 301 12.98 -0.48 9.00
N SER A 302 12.73 -0.93 7.76
CA SER A 302 11.39 -1.34 7.33
C SER A 302 10.90 -2.57 8.09
N ASP A 303 9.61 -2.84 8.04
CA ASP A 303 9.09 -4.16 8.35
C ASP A 303 9.68 -5.22 7.42
N SER A 304 9.76 -6.46 7.90
CA SER A 304 10.23 -7.57 7.07
C SER A 304 9.15 -8.05 6.13
N ALA A 305 9.49 -8.15 4.84
CA ALA A 305 8.66 -8.93 3.92
C ALA A 305 9.11 -10.39 3.89
N VAL A 306 8.15 -11.29 3.75
CA VAL A 306 8.37 -12.73 3.79
C VAL A 306 7.73 -13.38 2.56
N PHE A 307 8.50 -14.23 1.89
CA PHE A 307 8.04 -15.06 0.77
C PHE A 307 8.22 -16.52 1.13
N ASP A 308 7.13 -17.27 1.14
CA ASP A 308 7.15 -18.72 1.33
C ASP A 308 7.15 -19.42 -0.03
N ILE A 309 8.13 -20.29 -0.23
CA ILE A 309 8.38 -20.94 -1.52
C ILE A 309 8.35 -22.45 -1.35
N SER A 310 7.61 -23.14 -2.20
CA SER A 310 7.53 -24.59 -2.23
C SER A 310 8.15 -25.14 -3.52
N VAL A 311 9.23 -25.92 -3.38
CA VAL A 311 9.89 -26.58 -4.50
C VAL A 311 9.54 -28.06 -4.47
N SER A 312 8.84 -28.53 -5.51
CA SER A 312 8.34 -29.90 -5.58
C SER A 312 9.43 -30.88 -6.00
N GLU A 313 9.20 -32.15 -5.66
CA GLU A 313 10.04 -33.27 -6.04
C GLU A 313 10.10 -33.50 -7.57
N SER A 314 11.15 -34.13 -8.02
CA SER A 314 11.25 -34.62 -9.37
C SER A 314 10.18 -35.70 -9.70
N LEU A 315 9.86 -35.86 -10.96
CA LEU A 315 8.84 -36.77 -11.40
C LEU A 315 9.33 -37.55 -12.66
N LEU A 316 9.03 -38.83 -12.71
CA LEU A 316 9.19 -39.63 -13.92
C LEU A 316 8.02 -40.62 -14.04
N ARG A 317 7.23 -40.52 -15.11
CA ARG A 317 6.16 -41.45 -15.45
C ARG A 317 6.37 -41.96 -16.85
N VAL A 318 6.06 -43.22 -17.07
CA VAL A 318 6.27 -43.92 -18.34
C VAL A 318 4.91 -44.38 -18.87
N PRO A 319 4.53 -44.01 -20.10
CA PRO A 319 3.31 -44.53 -20.71
C PRO A 319 3.47 -46.06 -21.04
N ASN A 320 2.36 -46.73 -21.20
CA ASN A 320 2.33 -48.16 -21.49
C ASN A 320 2.03 -48.51 -22.98
N ALA A 321 1.71 -47.48 -23.79
CA ALA A 321 1.44 -47.65 -25.22
C ALA A 321 1.69 -46.32 -25.97
N PHE A 322 1.90 -46.39 -27.26
CA PHE A 322 1.91 -45.25 -28.17
C PHE A 322 1.49 -45.70 -29.58
N THR A 323 1.04 -44.73 -30.40
CA THR A 323 0.41 -44.98 -31.71
C THR A 323 1.04 -44.10 -32.80
N PRO A 324 2.20 -44.50 -33.38
CA PRO A 324 2.87 -43.67 -34.38
C PRO A 324 2.16 -43.80 -35.76
N ASN A 325 0.99 -43.15 -35.86
CA ASN A 325 0.14 -43.13 -37.07
C ASN A 325 0.15 -41.79 -37.81
N GLY A 326 0.84 -40.75 -37.20
CA GLY A 326 0.99 -39.43 -37.78
C GLY A 326 -0.21 -38.50 -37.59
N ASP A 327 -1.09 -38.78 -36.63
CA ASP A 327 -2.25 -37.96 -36.30
C ASP A 327 -1.94 -36.81 -35.32
N GLY A 328 -0.70 -36.74 -34.84
CA GLY A 328 -0.24 -35.73 -33.84
C GLY A 328 -0.50 -36.11 -32.40
N PHE A 329 -1.09 -37.29 -32.12
CA PHE A 329 -1.36 -37.76 -30.76
C PHE A 329 -0.65 -39.09 -30.48
N ASN A 330 0.17 -39.13 -29.42
CA ASN A 330 0.91 -40.31 -29.00
C ASN A 330 1.77 -40.94 -30.12
N ASP A 331 2.21 -40.14 -31.08
CA ASP A 331 3.06 -40.61 -32.20
C ASP A 331 4.46 -41.03 -31.75
N GLU A 332 4.87 -40.62 -30.56
CA GLU A 332 6.14 -40.98 -29.96
C GLU A 332 5.97 -41.59 -28.58
N PHE A 333 6.79 -42.55 -28.24
CA PHE A 333 6.94 -43.02 -26.87
C PHE A 333 7.78 -42.01 -26.11
N ARG A 334 7.12 -41.11 -25.34
CA ARG A 334 7.75 -40.08 -24.51
C ARG A 334 7.44 -40.32 -23.05
N VAL A 335 8.41 -40.04 -22.17
CA VAL A 335 8.18 -40.04 -20.72
C VAL A 335 7.57 -38.71 -20.30
N VAL A 336 6.75 -38.75 -19.26
CA VAL A 336 6.34 -37.54 -18.54
C VAL A 336 7.33 -37.30 -17.41
N TYR A 337 7.95 -36.15 -17.37
CA TYR A 337 9.02 -35.87 -16.42
C TYR A 337 8.98 -34.47 -15.87
N ARG A 338 9.65 -34.27 -14.73
CA ARG A 338 9.86 -32.97 -14.10
C ARG A 338 11.17 -33.00 -13.35
N SER A 339 11.99 -31.92 -13.48
CA SER A 339 13.22 -31.71 -12.71
C SER A 339 14.21 -32.89 -12.75
N LEU A 340 14.47 -33.48 -13.90
CA LEU A 340 15.50 -34.48 -14.09
C LEU A 340 16.84 -33.80 -14.37
N ALA A 341 17.89 -34.23 -13.67
CA ALA A 341 19.29 -33.84 -13.91
C ALA A 341 19.99 -34.79 -14.85
N GLU A 342 19.63 -36.08 -14.83
CA GLU A 342 20.16 -37.13 -15.70
C GLU A 342 19.02 -38.01 -16.22
N PHE A 343 19.08 -38.42 -17.47
CA PHE A 343 18.12 -39.35 -18.08
C PHE A 343 18.77 -40.21 -19.12
N HIS A 344 18.50 -41.51 -19.06
CA HIS A 344 18.91 -42.49 -20.06
C HIS A 344 17.79 -43.50 -20.26
N CYS A 345 17.41 -43.74 -21.50
CA CYS A 345 16.41 -44.73 -21.85
C CYS A 345 16.93 -45.65 -22.97
N TRP A 346 16.64 -46.91 -22.80
CA TRP A 346 16.96 -47.96 -23.78
C TRP A 346 15.69 -48.76 -24.09
N ILE A 347 15.41 -49.00 -25.40
CA ILE A 347 14.30 -49.82 -25.89
C ILE A 347 14.85 -51.09 -26.49
N TYR A 348 14.26 -52.20 -26.10
CA TYR A 348 14.62 -53.54 -26.58
C TYR A 348 13.43 -54.22 -27.25
N ASN A 349 13.66 -55.03 -28.29
CA ASN A 349 12.65 -55.90 -28.84
C ASN A 349 12.46 -57.15 -27.96
N ARG A 350 11.48 -58.00 -28.32
CA ARG A 350 11.17 -59.25 -27.59
C ARG A 350 12.32 -60.25 -27.47
N TRP A 351 13.35 -60.17 -28.34
CA TRP A 351 14.55 -61.00 -28.30
C TRP A 351 15.71 -60.38 -27.52
N GLY A 352 15.49 -59.28 -26.83
CA GLY A 352 16.51 -58.56 -26.00
C GLY A 352 17.51 -57.76 -26.85
N LYS A 353 17.27 -57.53 -28.16
CA LYS A 353 18.11 -56.69 -29.00
C LYS A 353 17.75 -55.22 -28.77
N LEU A 354 18.74 -54.35 -28.48
CA LEU A 354 18.58 -52.91 -28.40
C LEU A 354 18.14 -52.36 -29.76
N VAL A 355 17.05 -51.61 -29.81
CA VAL A 355 16.46 -51.02 -31.01
C VAL A 355 16.51 -49.49 -31.02
N TYR A 356 16.48 -48.86 -29.86
CA TYR A 356 16.56 -47.41 -29.73
C TYR A 356 17.16 -47.00 -28.36
N LYS A 357 17.82 -45.85 -28.30
CA LYS A 357 18.30 -45.26 -27.06
C LYS A 357 18.35 -43.74 -27.19
N TRP A 358 18.07 -43.03 -26.10
CA TRP A 358 18.23 -41.59 -26.02
C TRP A 358 18.46 -41.14 -24.58
N ASP A 359 19.00 -39.89 -24.42
CA ASP A 359 19.46 -39.36 -23.16
C ASP A 359 18.79 -38.00 -22.83
N ASP A 360 17.86 -37.52 -23.64
CA ASP A 360 17.13 -36.30 -23.48
C ASP A 360 15.64 -36.61 -23.19
N PRO A 361 15.13 -36.41 -21.97
CA PRO A 361 13.76 -36.78 -21.62
C PRO A 361 12.69 -36.03 -22.41
N ALA A 362 13.04 -34.89 -23.05
CA ALA A 362 12.13 -34.13 -23.91
C ALA A 362 11.88 -34.85 -25.28
N LYS A 363 12.75 -35.79 -25.66
CA LYS A 363 12.61 -36.59 -26.86
C LYS A 363 11.93 -37.90 -26.60
N GLY A 364 11.51 -38.56 -27.65
CA GLY A 364 10.86 -39.85 -27.60
C GLY A 364 11.35 -40.80 -28.69
N TRP A 365 10.81 -42.01 -28.72
CA TRP A 365 10.97 -42.97 -29.78
C TRP A 365 9.75 -42.94 -30.71
N ASP A 366 9.96 -42.64 -31.98
CA ASP A 366 8.94 -42.53 -33.03
C ASP A 366 8.43 -43.86 -33.57
N GLY A 367 8.83 -44.98 -32.99
CA GLY A 367 8.48 -46.32 -33.48
C GLY A 367 9.22 -46.73 -34.74
N THR A 368 10.36 -46.10 -35.06
CA THR A 368 11.22 -46.56 -36.19
C THR A 368 12.49 -47.24 -35.70
N ILE A 369 13.00 -48.15 -36.49
CA ILE A 369 14.28 -48.84 -36.32
C ILE A 369 15.08 -48.69 -37.62
N ASN A 370 16.24 -48.01 -37.55
CA ASN A 370 17.06 -47.69 -38.72
C ASN A 370 16.27 -47.00 -39.85
N GLY A 371 15.36 -46.09 -39.51
CA GLY A 371 14.54 -45.31 -40.45
C GLY A 371 13.37 -46.10 -41.08
N ARG A 372 13.06 -47.30 -40.60
CA ARG A 372 11.91 -48.11 -41.06
C ARG A 372 10.93 -48.33 -39.90
N PRO A 373 9.63 -48.32 -40.14
CA PRO A 373 8.64 -48.63 -39.14
C PRO A 373 8.93 -49.96 -38.43
N ALA A 374 8.95 -49.93 -37.08
CA ALA A 374 9.07 -51.14 -36.28
C ALA A 374 7.76 -51.94 -36.31
N ALA A 375 7.81 -53.26 -36.12
CA ALA A 375 6.62 -54.09 -36.06
C ALA A 375 5.75 -53.75 -34.86
N GLU A 376 4.44 -53.84 -35.03
CA GLU A 376 3.50 -53.73 -33.91
C GLU A 376 3.76 -54.82 -32.85
N GLY A 377 3.47 -54.46 -31.60
CA GLY A 377 3.61 -55.36 -30.47
C GLY A 377 4.38 -54.79 -29.30
N ALA A 378 4.78 -55.67 -28.39
CA ALA A 378 5.44 -55.31 -27.16
C ALA A 378 6.95 -55.09 -27.33
N TYR A 379 7.43 -53.98 -26.83
CA TYR A 379 8.84 -53.65 -26.67
C TYR A 379 9.12 -53.45 -25.17
N TYR A 380 10.38 -53.57 -24.77
CA TYR A 380 10.79 -53.46 -23.37
C TYR A 380 11.70 -52.25 -23.20
N TYR A 381 11.49 -51.52 -22.12
CA TYR A 381 12.33 -50.38 -21.79
C TYR A 381 13.13 -50.61 -20.51
N ILE A 382 14.28 -49.97 -20.45
CA ILE A 382 15.03 -49.73 -19.23
C ILE A 382 15.29 -48.22 -19.17
N ILE A 383 14.91 -47.59 -18.06
CA ILE A 383 15.15 -46.17 -17.84
C ILE A 383 15.97 -46.02 -16.56
N ARG A 384 17.01 -45.18 -16.63
CA ARG A 384 17.74 -44.67 -15.50
C ARG A 384 17.68 -43.17 -15.55
N ALA A 385 17.20 -42.55 -14.46
CA ALA A 385 17.12 -41.11 -14.36
C ALA A 385 17.43 -40.66 -12.94
N ARG A 386 17.90 -39.43 -12.81
CA ARG A 386 18.20 -38.80 -11.56
C ARG A 386 17.55 -37.42 -11.55
N GLY A 387 16.76 -37.15 -10.53
CA GLY A 387 16.18 -35.84 -10.27
C GLY A 387 17.19 -34.85 -9.67
N THR A 388 16.87 -33.58 -9.73
CA THR A 388 17.66 -32.53 -9.08
C THR A 388 17.61 -32.63 -7.55
N ASP A 389 16.63 -33.37 -7.02
CA ASP A 389 16.39 -33.64 -5.59
C ASP A 389 17.08 -34.97 -5.13
N ALA A 390 17.81 -35.63 -5.99
CA ALA A 390 18.54 -36.84 -5.61
C ALA A 390 19.78 -36.49 -4.78
N GLU A 391 19.97 -37.24 -3.71
CA GLU A 391 21.19 -37.10 -2.89
C GLU A 391 22.46 -37.36 -3.73
N PRO A 392 23.54 -36.58 -3.51
CA PRO A 392 24.82 -36.82 -4.19
C PRO A 392 25.32 -38.24 -3.95
N GLY A 393 25.64 -38.97 -5.02
CA GLY A 393 26.15 -40.33 -4.95
C GLY A 393 25.10 -41.44 -4.69
N ALA A 394 23.80 -41.08 -4.64
CA ALA A 394 22.74 -42.07 -4.53
C ALA A 394 22.81 -43.07 -5.68
N LYS A 395 22.78 -44.39 -5.37
CA LYS A 395 22.91 -45.44 -6.34
C LYS A 395 21.56 -45.84 -6.95
N TYR A 396 21.55 -46.20 -8.22
CA TYR A 396 20.38 -46.77 -8.88
C TYR A 396 20.03 -48.13 -8.26
N HIS A 397 18.81 -48.24 -7.70
CA HIS A 397 18.26 -49.48 -7.19
C HIS A 397 16.89 -49.71 -7.80
N LYS A 398 16.61 -50.94 -8.21
CA LYS A 398 15.27 -51.32 -8.68
C LYS A 398 14.29 -51.18 -7.50
N ALA A 399 13.25 -50.34 -7.65
CA ALA A 399 12.21 -50.20 -6.66
C ALA A 399 11.48 -51.52 -6.43
N THR A 400 11.34 -51.93 -5.17
CA THR A 400 10.54 -53.10 -4.77
C THR A 400 9.59 -52.67 -3.63
N VAL A 401 8.53 -53.49 -3.41
CA VAL A 401 7.57 -53.23 -2.33
C VAL A 401 8.23 -53.14 -0.94
N LYS A 402 9.41 -53.74 -0.77
CA LYS A 402 10.17 -53.72 0.49
C LYS A 402 11.27 -52.67 0.60
N ARG A 403 11.61 -52.03 -0.54
CA ARG A 403 12.58 -50.90 -0.60
C ARG A 403 12.07 -49.87 -1.57
N PRO A 404 11.47 -48.75 -1.07
CA PRO A 404 11.17 -47.63 -1.94
C PRO A 404 12.47 -47.13 -2.59
N ALA A 405 12.39 -46.63 -3.83
CA ALA A 405 13.50 -45.94 -4.47
C ALA A 405 13.87 -44.72 -3.59
N ALA A 406 15.15 -44.38 -3.53
CA ALA A 406 15.57 -43.11 -2.93
C ALA A 406 14.91 -41.96 -3.69
N ILE A 407 14.60 -40.88 -2.98
CA ILE A 407 14.02 -39.68 -3.58
C ILE A 407 14.87 -39.25 -4.76
N GLY A 408 14.24 -38.90 -5.88
CA GLY A 408 14.91 -38.44 -7.11
C GLY A 408 15.74 -39.48 -7.85
N VAL A 409 15.74 -40.77 -7.47
CA VAL A 409 16.49 -41.83 -8.18
C VAL A 409 15.53 -42.82 -8.82
N TYR A 410 15.55 -42.89 -10.13
CA TYR A 410 14.65 -43.70 -10.91
C TYR A 410 15.42 -44.80 -11.65
N GLN A 411 15.07 -46.06 -11.41
CA GLN A 411 15.44 -47.19 -12.23
C GLN A 411 14.19 -48.01 -12.56
N LEU A 412 13.66 -47.75 -13.75
CA LEU A 412 12.41 -48.34 -14.20
C LEU A 412 12.68 -49.33 -15.31
N SER A 413 11.90 -50.40 -15.34
CA SER A 413 11.86 -51.34 -16.46
C SER A 413 10.45 -51.85 -16.66
N GLY A 414 10.03 -51.99 -17.87
CA GLY A 414 8.68 -52.41 -18.21
C GLY A 414 8.55 -52.69 -19.68
N HIS A 415 7.30 -52.81 -20.12
CA HIS A 415 6.97 -52.97 -21.55
C HIS A 415 6.12 -51.85 -22.03
N ILE A 416 6.19 -51.57 -23.31
CA ILE A 416 5.35 -50.63 -24.05
C ILE A 416 4.75 -51.35 -25.24
N ASN A 417 3.52 -51.01 -25.59
CA ASN A 417 2.86 -51.54 -26.77
C ASN A 417 2.91 -50.49 -27.89
N LEU A 418 3.49 -50.88 -29.03
CA LEU A 418 3.43 -50.13 -30.27
C LEU A 418 2.19 -50.61 -31.03
N LEU A 419 1.26 -49.68 -31.25
CA LEU A 419 -0.01 -49.89 -31.96
C LEU A 419 -0.05 -48.94 -33.17
N ARG A 420 -0.71 -49.36 -34.28
CA ARG A 420 -0.89 -48.51 -35.47
C ARG A 420 -2.30 -48.62 -35.99
#